data_8bded8a08ee57d185985dd2ca0a93c08
#
_entry.id   8bded8a08ee57d185985dd2ca0a93c08
#
_cell.length_a   1.000
_cell.length_b   1.000
_cell.length_c   1.000
_cell.angle_alpha   90.00
_cell.angle_beta   90.00
_cell.angle_gamma   90.00
#
_symmetry.space_group_name_H-M   'P 1'
#
loop_
_entity.id
_entity.type
_entity.pdbx_description
1 polymer ?
#
loop_
_entity_poly.entity_id
_entity_poly.type
_entity_poly.pdbx_seq_one_letter_code
_entity_poly.pdbx_strand_id
1 'polypeptide(L)'
;MGDRYNALMYIESVNGENPEIARVRRPFDSLTPIHPNRRLTLEGEGEPGDPSMRLMDFIAPIGLGQRALIVAPPKAGKTILLQKIARAIEQNHPDIELMILLIDERPEEVTDIRRSVRANVFYSTFDSPQENHVRVADMVYERAQRLVEQGKNVVVLMDSLTRLARACNALSPGGRAMSGGLAPGALDRPKRFFGAARNIEEGGSLTMIATVLVETGSRMDDVIFEEFKGTGNAEIKLDRALSEARIFPAIDLAKSGTRHEELLLSPAECEGVAMVRRMLGQGHTREATAQLISMLLKTEKNEDFFKRLKEWLAIWEKEGYTIRSLRSGV
;
A
#
# COMPACT_ATOMS: atom_id res chain seq x y z
N MET A 1 -9.33 -48.76 -15.20
CA MET A 1 -9.22 -47.31 -15.47
C MET A 1 -8.02 -46.84 -14.66
N GLY A 2 -6.89 -46.60 -15.29
CA GLY A 2 -5.67 -46.15 -14.56
C GLY A 2 -5.79 -44.67 -14.28
N ASP A 3 -5.63 -44.30 -13.02
CA ASP A 3 -5.52 -42.91 -12.60
C ASP A 3 -4.29 -42.26 -13.27
N ARG A 4 -4.55 -41.30 -14.15
CA ARG A 4 -3.51 -40.51 -14.82
C ARG A 4 -3.08 -39.36 -13.91
N TYR A 5 -2.49 -39.66 -12.76
CA TYR A 5 -1.81 -38.66 -11.97
C TYR A 5 -0.34 -38.65 -12.38
N ASN A 6 0.18 -37.48 -12.79
CA ASN A 6 1.58 -37.29 -12.97
C ASN A 6 2.25 -37.27 -11.58
N ALA A 7 3.07 -38.26 -11.29
CA ALA A 7 3.85 -38.32 -10.05
C ALA A 7 4.99 -37.30 -10.11
N LEU A 8 5.15 -36.50 -9.04
CA LEU A 8 6.34 -35.67 -8.87
C LEU A 8 7.55 -36.57 -8.65
N MET A 9 8.50 -36.58 -9.59
CA MET A 9 9.70 -37.42 -9.53
C MET A 9 10.82 -36.78 -8.73
N TYR A 10 11.07 -35.49 -8.91
CA TYR A 10 12.04 -34.70 -8.17
C TYR A 10 11.72 -33.20 -8.29
N ILE A 11 12.30 -32.41 -7.37
CA ILE A 11 12.22 -30.95 -7.38
C ILE A 11 13.59 -30.43 -7.86
N GLU A 12 13.60 -29.74 -8.98
CA GLU A 12 14.81 -29.17 -9.56
C GLU A 12 15.26 -27.92 -8.81
N SER A 13 14.32 -27.05 -8.48
CA SER A 13 14.60 -25.82 -7.73
C SER A 13 13.39 -25.35 -6.93
N VAL A 14 13.66 -24.57 -5.90
CA VAL A 14 12.63 -23.85 -5.10
C VAL A 14 12.93 -22.34 -5.21
N ASN A 15 12.09 -21.61 -5.94
CA ASN A 15 12.30 -20.17 -6.24
C ASN A 15 13.71 -19.90 -6.83
N GLY A 16 14.20 -20.79 -7.73
CA GLY A 16 15.48 -20.65 -8.41
C GLY A 16 16.69 -21.10 -7.60
N GLU A 17 16.53 -21.64 -6.40
CA GLU A 17 17.62 -22.18 -5.58
C GLU A 17 17.56 -23.71 -5.43
N ASN A 18 18.71 -24.30 -5.11
CA ASN A 18 18.80 -25.73 -4.84
C ASN A 18 17.86 -26.12 -3.68
N PRO A 19 17.07 -27.19 -3.81
CA PRO A 19 16.16 -27.66 -2.77
C PRO A 19 16.82 -27.91 -1.41
N GLU A 20 18.07 -28.36 -1.38
CA GLU A 20 18.80 -28.61 -0.13
C GLU A 20 19.08 -27.30 0.63
N ILE A 21 19.37 -26.20 -0.08
CA ILE A 21 19.48 -24.86 0.54
C ILE A 21 18.13 -24.42 1.09
N ALA A 22 17.06 -24.63 0.33
CA ALA A 22 15.71 -24.29 0.77
C ALA A 22 15.27 -25.01 2.07
N ARG A 23 15.74 -26.26 2.28
CA ARG A 23 15.41 -27.07 3.48
C ARG A 23 16.03 -26.56 4.77
N VAL A 24 17.21 -25.94 4.72
CA VAL A 24 17.95 -25.48 5.91
C VAL A 24 17.70 -24.02 6.25
N ARG A 25 16.89 -23.30 5.47
CA ARG A 25 16.54 -21.90 5.76
C ARG A 25 15.76 -21.78 7.05
N ARG A 26 15.98 -20.67 7.75
CA ARG A 26 15.15 -20.30 8.91
C ARG A 26 13.73 -20.02 8.43
N PRO A 27 12.70 -20.62 9.05
CA PRO A 27 11.32 -20.33 8.71
C PRO A 27 10.98 -18.85 8.94
N PHE A 28 10.13 -18.28 8.09
CA PHE A 28 9.72 -16.87 8.14
C PHE A 28 9.25 -16.42 9.54
N ASP A 29 8.49 -17.25 10.24
CA ASP A 29 7.96 -16.93 11.57
C ASP A 29 9.05 -16.90 12.68
N SER A 30 10.24 -17.45 12.41
CA SER A 30 11.38 -17.42 13.34
C SER A 30 12.34 -16.24 13.10
N LEU A 31 12.11 -15.44 12.04
CA LEU A 31 12.91 -14.27 11.73
C LEU A 31 12.55 -13.10 12.62
N THR A 32 13.52 -12.24 12.96
CA THR A 32 13.35 -11.13 13.90
C THR A 32 12.72 -9.90 13.20
N PRO A 33 11.46 -9.53 13.53
CA PRO A 33 10.83 -8.36 12.92
C PRO A 33 11.37 -7.06 13.53
N ILE A 34 11.67 -6.08 12.67
CA ILE A 34 12.04 -4.72 13.06
C ILE A 34 11.15 -3.69 12.37
N HIS A 35 11.17 -2.44 12.85
CA HIS A 35 10.46 -1.36 12.18
C HIS A 35 11.02 -1.09 10.79
N PRO A 36 10.16 -0.70 9.81
CA PRO A 36 10.61 -0.19 8.53
C PRO A 36 11.57 1.00 8.74
N ASN A 37 12.81 0.87 8.26
CA ASN A 37 13.87 1.87 8.40
C ASN A 37 14.60 2.17 7.09
N ARG A 38 14.17 1.52 5.99
CA ARG A 38 14.64 1.78 4.62
C ARG A 38 13.46 2.20 3.77
N ARG A 39 13.54 3.40 3.22
CA ARG A 39 12.48 3.96 2.39
C ARG A 39 12.36 3.23 1.05
N LEU A 40 11.14 2.94 0.64
CA LEU A 40 10.76 2.53 -0.71
C LEU A 40 10.42 3.81 -1.49
N THR A 41 11.42 4.46 -2.06
CA THR A 41 11.26 5.73 -2.77
C THR A 41 10.43 5.55 -4.04
N LEU A 42 9.33 6.28 -4.13
CA LEU A 42 8.43 6.26 -5.29
C LEU A 42 8.68 7.45 -6.24
N GLU A 43 9.28 8.53 -5.75
CA GLU A 43 9.71 9.65 -6.58
C GLU A 43 10.73 9.19 -7.62
N GLY A 44 10.53 9.55 -8.86
CA GLY A 44 11.40 9.19 -9.98
C GLY A 44 11.14 10.09 -11.18
N GLU A 45 11.64 9.69 -12.35
CA GLU A 45 11.38 10.35 -13.64
C GLU A 45 9.96 10.10 -14.18
N GLY A 46 8.95 10.10 -13.28
CA GLY A 46 7.57 9.79 -13.62
C GLY A 46 6.98 10.59 -14.79
N GLU A 47 5.70 10.41 -15.08
CA GLU A 47 5.02 11.16 -16.12
C GLU A 47 5.11 12.68 -15.85
N PRO A 48 5.58 13.50 -16.79
CA PRO A 48 5.65 14.95 -16.60
C PRO A 48 4.30 15.51 -16.14
N GLY A 49 4.31 16.28 -15.04
CA GLY A 49 3.11 16.87 -14.48
C GLY A 49 2.30 15.96 -13.54
N ASP A 50 2.77 14.76 -13.22
CA ASP A 50 2.13 13.89 -12.22
C ASP A 50 2.80 14.00 -10.84
N PRO A 51 2.15 14.61 -9.85
CA PRO A 51 2.71 14.76 -8.51
C PRO A 51 2.47 13.56 -7.60
N SER A 52 1.80 12.49 -8.07
CA SER A 52 1.26 11.41 -7.23
C SER A 52 2.33 10.73 -6.38
N MET A 53 3.41 10.28 -7.01
CA MET A 53 4.48 9.54 -6.33
C MET A 53 5.28 10.46 -5.42
N ARG A 54 5.52 11.69 -5.85
CA ARG A 54 6.18 12.72 -5.04
C ARG A 54 5.40 13.05 -3.77
N LEU A 55 4.08 13.23 -3.89
CA LEU A 55 3.20 13.47 -2.74
C LEU A 55 3.20 12.30 -1.77
N MET A 56 3.08 11.08 -2.27
CA MET A 56 3.11 9.88 -1.42
C MET A 56 4.41 9.78 -0.63
N ASP A 57 5.52 10.06 -1.25
CA ASP A 57 6.84 9.93 -0.66
C ASP A 57 7.08 10.79 0.58
N PHE A 58 6.39 11.90 0.73
CA PHE A 58 6.54 12.71 1.94
C PHE A 58 5.30 12.75 2.84
N ILE A 59 4.09 12.57 2.31
CA ILE A 59 2.88 12.57 3.15
C ILE A 59 2.68 11.22 3.83
N ALA A 60 2.94 10.12 3.11
CA ALA A 60 2.81 8.76 3.62
C ALA A 60 3.97 7.90 3.08
N PRO A 61 5.21 8.17 3.51
CA PRO A 61 6.37 7.43 3.04
C PRO A 61 6.22 5.94 3.34
N ILE A 62 6.59 5.10 2.39
CA ILE A 62 6.52 3.66 2.54
C ILE A 62 7.94 3.13 2.77
N GLY A 63 8.10 2.34 3.82
CA GLY A 63 9.34 1.64 4.10
C GLY A 63 9.27 0.16 3.73
N LEU A 64 10.42 -0.47 3.51
CA LEU A 64 10.50 -1.91 3.36
C LEU A 64 10.02 -2.60 4.64
N GLY A 65 9.03 -3.49 4.51
CA GLY A 65 8.33 -4.10 5.64
C GLY A 65 7.07 -3.37 6.08
N GLN A 66 6.63 -2.33 5.36
CA GLN A 66 5.44 -1.55 5.68
C GLN A 66 4.15 -2.34 5.48
N ARG A 67 3.17 -2.12 6.36
CA ARG A 67 1.78 -2.52 6.21
C ARG A 67 0.95 -1.30 5.84
N ALA A 68 0.85 -1.00 4.55
CA ALA A 68 0.18 0.19 4.05
C ALA A 68 -1.24 -0.12 3.56
N LEU A 69 -2.19 0.69 3.96
CA LEU A 69 -3.57 0.65 3.49
C LEU A 69 -3.84 1.83 2.55
N ILE A 70 -4.33 1.55 1.35
CA ILE A 70 -4.95 2.54 0.47
C ILE A 70 -6.45 2.48 0.70
N VAL A 71 -6.96 3.44 1.45
CA VAL A 71 -8.37 3.55 1.83
C VAL A 71 -9.10 4.30 0.74
N ALA A 72 -9.96 3.63 0.00
CA ALA A 72 -10.55 4.19 -1.21
C ALA A 72 -12.08 4.07 -1.24
N PRO A 73 -12.82 5.18 -1.37
CA PRO A 73 -14.20 5.14 -1.80
C PRO A 73 -14.29 4.73 -3.29
N PRO A 74 -15.46 4.28 -3.75
CA PRO A 74 -15.66 3.95 -5.17
C PRO A 74 -15.32 5.13 -6.09
N LYS A 75 -14.63 4.84 -7.22
CA LYS A 75 -14.25 5.82 -8.27
C LYS A 75 -13.26 6.91 -7.83
N ALA A 76 -12.50 6.72 -6.77
CA ALA A 76 -11.49 7.68 -6.31
C ALA A 76 -10.11 7.52 -6.96
N GLY A 77 -9.95 6.66 -7.98
CA GLY A 77 -8.67 6.47 -8.68
C GLY A 77 -7.74 5.42 -8.08
N LYS A 78 -8.27 4.50 -7.25
CA LYS A 78 -7.55 3.41 -6.59
C LYS A 78 -6.63 2.62 -7.52
N THR A 79 -7.18 2.08 -8.60
CA THR A 79 -6.45 1.22 -9.57
C THR A 79 -5.33 1.98 -10.27
N ILE A 80 -5.58 3.25 -10.64
CA ILE A 80 -4.56 4.12 -11.25
C ILE A 80 -3.40 4.37 -10.28
N LEU A 81 -3.70 4.64 -9.02
CA LEU A 81 -2.66 4.85 -8.00
C LEU A 81 -1.81 3.60 -7.81
N LEU A 82 -2.42 2.40 -7.74
CA LEU A 82 -1.69 1.14 -7.64
C LEU A 82 -0.77 0.90 -8.86
N GLN A 83 -1.24 1.18 -10.07
CA GLN A 83 -0.42 1.07 -11.28
C GLN A 83 0.79 2.02 -11.26
N LYS A 84 0.59 3.26 -10.78
CA LYS A 84 1.68 4.24 -10.62
C LYS A 84 2.71 3.77 -9.58
N ILE A 85 2.25 3.26 -8.45
CA ILE A 85 3.13 2.68 -7.41
C ILE A 85 3.93 1.51 -7.99
N ALA A 86 3.28 0.60 -8.72
CA ALA A 86 3.95 -0.54 -9.34
C ALA A 86 5.06 -0.10 -10.28
N ARG A 87 4.78 0.84 -11.20
CA ARG A 87 5.76 1.38 -12.15
C ARG A 87 6.91 2.09 -11.44
N ALA A 88 6.64 2.88 -10.41
CA ALA A 88 7.66 3.55 -9.63
C ALA A 88 8.59 2.55 -8.93
N ILE A 89 8.06 1.46 -8.37
CA ILE A 89 8.85 0.40 -7.76
C ILE A 89 9.73 -0.29 -8.81
N GLU A 90 9.18 -0.65 -9.98
CA GLU A 90 9.93 -1.28 -11.07
C GLU A 90 11.08 -0.41 -11.59
N GLN A 91 10.88 0.90 -11.64
CA GLN A 91 11.89 1.86 -12.11
C GLN A 91 12.97 2.11 -11.07
N ASN A 92 12.58 2.35 -9.82
CA ASN A 92 13.48 2.81 -8.78
C ASN A 92 14.16 1.66 -8.02
N HIS A 93 13.55 0.47 -8.03
CA HIS A 93 13.95 -0.68 -7.22
C HIS A 93 13.93 -1.99 -8.02
N PRO A 94 14.80 -2.15 -9.04
CA PRO A 94 14.79 -3.31 -9.93
C PRO A 94 15.10 -4.64 -9.21
N ASP A 95 15.73 -4.58 -8.02
CA ASP A 95 16.07 -5.78 -7.22
C ASP A 95 14.91 -6.24 -6.32
N ILE A 96 13.79 -5.52 -6.29
CA ILE A 96 12.62 -5.89 -5.50
C ILE A 96 11.77 -6.90 -6.25
N GLU A 97 11.39 -7.96 -5.57
CA GLU A 97 10.40 -8.92 -6.07
C GLU A 97 8.99 -8.32 -5.93
N LEU A 98 8.49 -7.74 -7.02
CA LEU A 98 7.17 -7.13 -7.05
C LEU A 98 6.11 -8.14 -7.47
N MET A 99 5.09 -8.30 -6.64
CA MET A 99 3.90 -9.12 -6.89
C MET A 99 2.64 -8.24 -6.83
N ILE A 100 1.71 -8.48 -7.74
CA ILE A 100 0.40 -7.85 -7.73
C ILE A 100 -0.66 -8.92 -7.57
N LEU A 101 -1.53 -8.77 -6.58
CA LEU A 101 -2.61 -9.70 -6.26
C LEU A 101 -3.95 -9.00 -6.45
N LEU A 102 -4.73 -9.48 -7.44
CA LEU A 102 -6.04 -8.95 -7.78
C LEU A 102 -7.12 -9.97 -7.40
N ILE A 103 -7.99 -9.62 -6.46
CA ILE A 103 -9.05 -10.50 -5.95
C ILE A 103 -10.42 -9.91 -6.28
N ASP A 104 -11.23 -10.71 -6.97
CA ASP A 104 -12.62 -10.36 -7.34
C ASP A 104 -12.67 -9.08 -8.20
N GLU A 105 -11.63 -8.87 -9.03
CA GLU A 105 -11.56 -7.76 -9.98
C GLU A 105 -12.09 -8.16 -11.36
N ARG A 106 -12.36 -7.17 -12.19
CA ARG A 106 -12.88 -7.37 -13.54
C ARG A 106 -11.79 -7.87 -14.49
N PRO A 107 -12.08 -8.79 -15.42
CA PRO A 107 -11.10 -9.32 -16.38
C PRO A 107 -10.40 -8.23 -17.19
N GLU A 108 -11.11 -7.16 -17.58
CA GLU A 108 -10.54 -6.02 -18.29
C GLU A 108 -9.52 -5.25 -17.43
N GLU A 109 -9.81 -5.02 -16.12
CA GLU A 109 -8.89 -4.35 -15.21
C GLU A 109 -7.63 -5.20 -14.96
N VAL A 110 -7.79 -6.52 -14.86
CA VAL A 110 -6.67 -7.46 -14.77
C VAL A 110 -5.79 -7.36 -16.02
N THR A 111 -6.41 -7.32 -17.21
CA THR A 111 -5.68 -7.21 -18.48
C THR A 111 -4.91 -5.90 -18.56
N ASP A 112 -5.51 -4.79 -18.15
CA ASP A 112 -4.88 -3.47 -18.17
C ASP A 112 -3.67 -3.41 -17.24
N ILE A 113 -3.79 -3.93 -16.03
CA ILE A 113 -2.65 -4.02 -15.10
C ILE A 113 -1.53 -4.87 -15.68
N ARG A 114 -1.83 -6.09 -16.18
CA ARG A 114 -0.83 -6.99 -16.78
C ARG A 114 -0.08 -6.39 -17.97
N ARG A 115 -0.71 -5.49 -18.71
CA ARG A 115 -0.09 -4.78 -19.83
C ARG A 115 0.73 -3.57 -19.40
N SER A 116 0.40 -2.99 -18.22
CA SER A 116 1.01 -1.75 -17.75
C SER A 116 2.25 -1.95 -16.88
N VAL A 117 2.50 -3.18 -16.37
CA VAL A 117 3.59 -3.51 -15.45
C VAL A 117 4.32 -4.78 -15.89
N ARG A 118 5.57 -4.95 -15.44
CA ARG A 118 6.38 -6.17 -15.66
C ARG A 118 6.33 -7.15 -14.49
N ALA A 119 5.68 -6.75 -13.39
CA ALA A 119 5.54 -7.53 -12.15
C ALA A 119 4.82 -8.87 -12.36
N ASN A 120 4.99 -9.77 -11.42
CA ASN A 120 4.22 -11.01 -11.35
C ASN A 120 2.78 -10.70 -10.91
N VAL A 121 1.81 -10.79 -11.85
CA VAL A 121 0.40 -10.53 -11.56
C VAL A 121 -0.35 -11.84 -11.32
N PHE A 122 -0.84 -12.01 -10.10
CA PHE A 122 -1.72 -13.08 -9.66
C PHE A 122 -3.14 -12.56 -9.54
N TYR A 123 -4.12 -13.33 -9.98
CA TYR A 123 -5.50 -12.83 -9.99
C TYR A 123 -6.53 -13.95 -9.84
N SER A 124 -7.69 -13.55 -9.37
CA SER A 124 -8.93 -14.32 -9.40
C SER A 124 -10.06 -13.33 -9.66
N THR A 125 -10.68 -13.44 -10.84
CA THR A 125 -11.71 -12.52 -11.33
C THR A 125 -13.07 -12.77 -10.67
N PHE A 126 -13.97 -11.80 -10.75
CA PHE A 126 -15.28 -11.81 -10.07
C PHE A 126 -16.18 -12.99 -10.45
N ASP A 127 -15.96 -13.61 -11.60
CA ASP A 127 -16.65 -14.80 -12.09
C ASP A 127 -16.08 -16.12 -11.54
N SER A 128 -14.98 -16.06 -10.77
CA SER A 128 -14.38 -17.21 -10.12
C SER A 128 -15.06 -17.56 -8.79
N PRO A 129 -15.06 -18.83 -8.36
CA PRO A 129 -15.56 -19.23 -7.04
C PRO A 129 -14.76 -18.58 -5.90
N GLN A 130 -15.41 -18.40 -4.74
CA GLN A 130 -14.79 -17.78 -3.56
C GLN A 130 -13.54 -18.54 -3.06
N GLU A 131 -13.55 -19.87 -3.19
CA GLU A 131 -12.42 -20.76 -2.88
C GLU A 131 -11.18 -20.39 -3.70
N ASN A 132 -11.39 -19.98 -4.96
CA ASN A 132 -10.28 -19.60 -5.83
C ASN A 132 -9.64 -18.29 -5.38
N HIS A 133 -10.42 -17.31 -4.92
CA HIS A 133 -9.92 -16.07 -4.36
C HIS A 133 -8.98 -16.32 -3.17
N VAL A 134 -9.41 -17.17 -2.24
CA VAL A 134 -8.63 -17.52 -1.05
C VAL A 134 -7.39 -18.31 -1.43
N ARG A 135 -7.52 -19.30 -2.34
CA ARG A 135 -6.39 -20.13 -2.79
C ARG A 135 -5.29 -19.31 -3.45
N VAL A 136 -5.64 -18.36 -4.32
CA VAL A 136 -4.67 -17.50 -4.99
C VAL A 136 -3.97 -16.59 -3.98
N ALA A 137 -4.69 -16.06 -2.99
CA ALA A 137 -4.10 -15.26 -1.92
C ALA A 137 -3.13 -16.10 -1.06
N ASP A 138 -3.49 -17.33 -0.68
CA ASP A 138 -2.62 -18.22 0.08
C ASP A 138 -1.34 -18.57 -0.72
N MET A 139 -1.45 -18.81 -2.03
CA MET A 139 -0.28 -19.05 -2.89
C MET A 139 0.69 -17.86 -2.92
N VAL A 140 0.17 -16.64 -3.04
CA VAL A 140 1.01 -15.42 -3.02
C VAL A 140 1.65 -15.24 -1.66
N TYR A 141 0.91 -15.49 -0.59
CA TYR A 141 1.40 -15.42 0.79
C TYR A 141 2.59 -16.36 1.02
N GLU A 142 2.42 -17.64 0.68
CA GLU A 142 3.47 -18.65 0.83
C GLU A 142 4.70 -18.33 -0.03
N ARG A 143 4.50 -17.93 -1.29
CA ARG A 143 5.58 -17.51 -2.17
C ARG A 143 6.35 -16.32 -1.61
N ALA A 144 5.65 -15.30 -1.13
CA ALA A 144 6.27 -14.10 -0.55
C ALA A 144 7.15 -14.45 0.65
N GLN A 145 6.67 -15.30 1.57
CA GLN A 145 7.46 -15.76 2.70
C GLN A 145 8.73 -16.50 2.28
N ARG A 146 8.61 -17.44 1.31
CA ARG A 146 9.78 -18.19 0.80
C ARG A 146 10.84 -17.28 0.19
N LEU A 147 10.44 -16.20 -0.48
CA LEU A 147 11.38 -15.22 -1.04
C LEU A 147 12.06 -14.38 0.06
N VAL A 148 11.32 -14.01 1.11
CA VAL A 148 11.90 -13.30 2.26
C VAL A 148 12.91 -14.20 3.00
N GLU A 149 12.65 -15.48 3.14
CA GLU A 149 13.59 -16.46 3.70
C GLU A 149 14.88 -16.60 2.86
N GLN A 150 14.84 -16.20 1.59
CA GLN A 150 16.03 -16.05 0.73
C GLN A 150 16.78 -14.72 0.96
N GLY A 151 16.32 -13.88 1.88
CA GLY A 151 16.88 -12.54 2.09
C GLY A 151 16.41 -11.50 1.08
N LYS A 152 15.40 -11.83 0.24
CA LYS A 152 14.87 -10.88 -0.77
C LYS A 152 13.92 -9.86 -0.16
N ASN A 153 13.88 -8.67 -0.77
CA ASN A 153 12.86 -7.68 -0.48
C ASN A 153 11.67 -7.93 -1.41
N VAL A 154 10.51 -8.17 -0.82
CA VAL A 154 9.27 -8.49 -1.53
C VAL A 154 8.25 -7.39 -1.29
N VAL A 155 7.62 -6.91 -2.35
CA VAL A 155 6.46 -6.01 -2.27
C VAL A 155 5.25 -6.70 -2.87
N VAL A 156 4.17 -6.73 -2.12
CA VAL A 156 2.85 -7.21 -2.58
C VAL A 156 1.90 -6.03 -2.65
N LEU A 157 1.47 -5.68 -3.86
CA LEU A 157 0.36 -4.76 -4.10
C LEU A 157 -0.92 -5.56 -4.21
N MET A 158 -1.91 -5.26 -3.38
CA MET A 158 -3.15 -6.04 -3.34
C MET A 158 -4.40 -5.18 -3.61
N ASP A 159 -5.22 -5.62 -4.54
CA ASP A 159 -6.55 -5.08 -4.83
C ASP A 159 -7.62 -6.20 -4.84
N SER A 160 -8.46 -6.36 -3.82
CA SER A 160 -8.53 -5.63 -2.57
C SER A 160 -8.60 -6.57 -1.36
N LEU A 161 -8.10 -6.10 -0.24
CA LEU A 161 -8.19 -6.80 1.04
C LEU A 161 -9.65 -6.97 1.51
N THR A 162 -10.52 -5.99 1.23
CA THR A 162 -11.96 -6.08 1.51
C THR A 162 -12.59 -7.26 0.79
N ARG A 163 -12.26 -7.49 -0.48
CA ARG A 163 -12.81 -8.58 -1.27
C ARG A 163 -12.30 -9.94 -0.81
N LEU A 164 -11.01 -10.04 -0.43
CA LEU A 164 -10.48 -11.25 0.21
C LEU A 164 -11.21 -11.56 1.52
N ALA A 165 -11.44 -10.55 2.36
CA ALA A 165 -12.18 -10.71 3.61
C ALA A 165 -13.62 -11.19 3.37
N ARG A 166 -14.30 -10.66 2.37
CA ARG A 166 -15.64 -11.12 1.95
C ARG A 166 -15.63 -12.58 1.48
N ALA A 167 -14.63 -12.98 0.68
CA ALA A 167 -14.47 -14.34 0.23
C ALA A 167 -14.25 -15.31 1.41
N CYS A 168 -13.38 -14.95 2.35
CA CYS A 168 -13.17 -15.74 3.56
C CYS A 168 -14.44 -15.82 4.42
N ASN A 169 -15.22 -14.74 4.51
CA ASN A 169 -16.49 -14.74 5.22
C ASN A 169 -17.52 -15.68 4.58
N ALA A 170 -17.62 -15.68 3.25
CA ALA A 170 -18.53 -16.54 2.52
C ALA A 170 -18.20 -18.03 2.69
N LEU A 171 -16.93 -18.38 2.89
CA LEU A 171 -16.45 -19.74 3.10
C LEU A 171 -16.42 -20.16 4.57
N SER A 172 -16.67 -19.23 5.50
CA SER A 172 -16.67 -19.55 6.93
C SER A 172 -17.88 -20.44 7.30
N PRO A 173 -17.69 -21.43 8.18
CA PRO A 173 -18.79 -22.26 8.65
C PRO A 173 -19.91 -21.41 9.23
N GLY A 174 -21.16 -21.73 8.91
CA GLY A 174 -22.33 -21.02 9.42
C GLY A 174 -22.35 -20.96 10.95
N GLY A 175 -22.72 -19.79 11.50
CA GLY A 175 -22.84 -19.53 12.94
C GLY A 175 -23.57 -18.21 13.17
N ARG A 176 -23.68 -17.80 14.44
CA ARG A 176 -24.24 -16.48 14.78
C ARG A 176 -23.34 -15.39 14.24
N ALA A 177 -23.80 -14.65 13.24
CA ALA A 177 -23.04 -13.54 12.66
C ALA A 177 -22.72 -12.47 13.72
N MET A 178 -21.49 -11.99 13.69
CA MET A 178 -21.02 -10.83 14.46
C MET A 178 -21.43 -9.51 13.80
N SER A 179 -20.93 -8.39 14.30
CA SER A 179 -21.16 -7.06 13.74
C SER A 179 -20.87 -7.03 12.23
N GLY A 180 -21.72 -6.37 11.46
CA GLY A 180 -21.57 -6.25 10.00
C GLY A 180 -21.85 -7.52 9.22
N GLY A 181 -22.33 -8.62 9.83
CA GLY A 181 -22.60 -9.89 9.15
C GLY A 181 -21.35 -10.76 8.94
N LEU A 182 -20.27 -10.51 9.69
CA LEU A 182 -19.07 -11.32 9.67
C LEU A 182 -19.26 -12.61 10.49
N ALA A 183 -18.83 -13.75 9.95
CA ALA A 183 -18.74 -14.99 10.70
C ALA A 183 -17.54 -14.97 11.67
N PRO A 184 -17.61 -15.67 12.80
CA PRO A 184 -16.45 -15.84 13.69
C PRO A 184 -15.25 -16.40 12.91
N GLY A 185 -14.06 -15.80 13.08
CA GLY A 185 -12.83 -16.22 12.41
C GLY A 185 -12.73 -15.88 10.92
N ALA A 186 -13.73 -15.24 10.31
CA ALA A 186 -13.69 -14.86 8.88
C ALA A 186 -12.50 -13.97 8.51
N LEU A 187 -12.02 -13.16 9.45
CA LEU A 187 -10.91 -12.23 9.22
C LEU A 187 -9.53 -12.81 9.59
N ASP A 188 -9.44 -14.02 10.15
CA ASP A 188 -8.16 -14.58 10.62
C ASP A 188 -7.16 -14.76 9.47
N ARG A 189 -7.59 -15.32 8.33
CA ARG A 189 -6.74 -15.47 7.15
C ARG A 189 -6.33 -14.12 6.54
N PRO A 190 -7.24 -13.18 6.24
CA PRO A 190 -6.87 -11.86 5.75
C PRO A 190 -5.97 -11.07 6.70
N LYS A 191 -6.20 -11.16 8.02
CA LYS A 191 -5.34 -10.53 9.04
C LYS A 191 -3.94 -11.15 9.06
N ARG A 192 -3.84 -12.48 8.99
CA ARG A 192 -2.56 -13.17 8.91
C ARG A 192 -1.81 -12.78 7.65
N PHE A 193 -2.50 -12.72 6.50
CA PHE A 193 -1.92 -12.28 5.23
C PHE A 193 -1.35 -10.86 5.34
N PHE A 194 -2.17 -9.88 5.70
CA PHE A 194 -1.74 -8.48 5.79
C PHE A 194 -0.75 -8.23 6.93
N GLY A 195 -0.95 -8.90 8.06
CA GLY A 195 -0.09 -8.79 9.25
C GLY A 195 1.30 -9.42 9.08
N ALA A 196 1.52 -10.23 8.04
CA ALA A 196 2.82 -10.82 7.76
C ALA A 196 3.87 -9.79 7.32
N ALA A 197 3.45 -8.64 6.79
CA ALA A 197 4.38 -7.60 6.34
C ALA A 197 5.25 -7.13 7.51
N ARG A 198 6.58 -7.24 7.33
CA ARG A 198 7.62 -6.88 8.30
C ARG A 198 8.96 -6.67 7.62
N ASN A 199 9.77 -5.82 8.19
CA ASN A 199 11.19 -5.76 7.89
C ASN A 199 11.93 -6.75 8.81
N ILE A 200 12.98 -7.38 8.32
CA ILE A 200 13.68 -8.47 9.01
C ILE A 200 15.11 -8.02 9.32
N GLU A 201 15.56 -8.25 10.55
CA GLU A 201 16.90 -7.90 11.01
C GLU A 201 17.98 -8.69 10.29
N GLU A 202 17.74 -9.99 10.05
CA GLU A 202 18.65 -10.89 9.36
C GLU A 202 18.73 -10.64 7.85
N GLY A 203 17.90 -9.77 7.31
CA GLY A 203 17.83 -9.39 5.89
C GLY A 203 16.54 -9.85 5.23
N GLY A 204 16.22 -9.17 4.12
CA GLY A 204 14.94 -9.32 3.45
C GLY A 204 13.80 -8.52 4.12
N SER A 205 12.70 -8.39 3.42
CA SER A 205 11.50 -7.73 3.93
C SER A 205 10.27 -8.16 3.15
N LEU A 206 9.11 -8.14 3.81
CA LEU A 206 7.80 -8.25 3.17
C LEU A 206 7.04 -6.94 3.37
N THR A 207 6.82 -6.21 2.30
CA THR A 207 6.00 -4.99 2.28
C THR A 207 4.66 -5.31 1.67
N MET A 208 3.57 -4.87 2.30
CA MET A 208 2.22 -5.01 1.74
C MET A 208 1.55 -3.64 1.61
N ILE A 209 1.08 -3.35 0.40
CA ILE A 209 0.29 -2.17 0.08
C ILE A 209 -1.06 -2.69 -0.43
N ALA A 210 -2.07 -2.66 0.44
CA ALA A 210 -3.37 -3.24 0.16
C ALA A 210 -4.46 -2.18 0.10
N THR A 211 -5.36 -2.31 -0.87
CA THR A 211 -6.54 -1.45 -0.93
C THR A 211 -7.64 -1.97 -0.02
N VAL A 212 -8.34 -1.06 0.64
CA VAL A 212 -9.57 -1.32 1.37
C VAL A 212 -10.67 -0.40 0.88
N LEU A 213 -11.87 -0.96 0.74
CA LEU A 213 -13.03 -0.23 0.25
C LEU A 213 -13.78 0.40 1.41
N VAL A 214 -14.16 1.67 1.26
CA VAL A 214 -14.99 2.42 2.21
C VAL A 214 -16.11 3.13 1.46
N GLU A 215 -17.12 3.63 2.19
CA GLU A 215 -18.26 4.36 1.59
C GLU A 215 -19.00 3.55 0.49
N THR A 216 -19.02 2.24 0.63
CA THR A 216 -19.73 1.33 -0.30
C THR A 216 -21.21 1.18 0.03
N GLY A 217 -21.67 1.69 1.17
CA GLY A 217 -22.98 1.44 1.74
C GLY A 217 -23.10 0.08 2.44
N SER A 218 -22.03 -0.70 2.52
CA SER A 218 -21.97 -2.00 3.17
C SER A 218 -21.41 -1.89 4.60
N ARG A 219 -22.21 -2.19 5.62
CA ARG A 219 -21.74 -2.26 7.03
C ARG A 219 -20.61 -3.29 7.22
N MET A 220 -20.58 -4.34 6.39
CA MET A 220 -19.50 -5.32 6.43
C MET A 220 -18.16 -4.68 6.06
N ASP A 221 -18.13 -3.85 5.02
CA ASP A 221 -16.90 -3.17 4.59
C ASP A 221 -16.40 -2.20 5.63
N ASP A 222 -17.30 -1.49 6.30
CA ASP A 222 -16.94 -0.57 7.40
C ASP A 222 -16.27 -1.34 8.55
N VAL A 223 -16.82 -2.50 8.94
CA VAL A 223 -16.22 -3.35 9.97
C VAL A 223 -14.88 -3.90 9.50
N ILE A 224 -14.78 -4.40 8.26
CA ILE A 224 -13.52 -4.88 7.69
C ILE A 224 -12.46 -3.77 7.75
N PHE A 225 -12.79 -2.57 7.30
CA PHE A 225 -11.86 -1.43 7.34
C PHE A 225 -11.36 -1.14 8.76
N GLU A 226 -12.25 -1.03 9.75
CA GLU A 226 -11.84 -0.73 11.14
C GLU A 226 -10.93 -1.84 11.72
N GLU A 227 -11.17 -3.11 11.37
CA GLU A 227 -10.34 -4.24 11.80
C GLU A 227 -8.92 -4.21 11.20
N PHE A 228 -8.77 -3.73 9.96
CA PHE A 228 -7.45 -3.62 9.32
C PHE A 228 -6.72 -2.32 9.65
N LYS A 229 -7.43 -1.23 9.93
CA LYS A 229 -6.85 0.04 10.34
C LYS A 229 -5.96 -0.10 11.58
N GLY A 230 -6.34 -0.95 12.54
CA GLY A 230 -5.53 -1.27 13.70
C GLY A 230 -4.25 -2.07 13.39
N THR A 231 -4.24 -2.83 12.29
CA THR A 231 -3.12 -3.68 11.87
C THR A 231 -2.11 -2.92 11.00
N GLY A 232 -2.58 -1.95 10.21
CA GLY A 232 -1.75 -1.12 9.35
C GLY A 232 -0.86 -0.15 10.14
N ASN A 233 0.27 0.22 9.53
CA ASN A 233 1.19 1.24 10.05
C ASN A 233 1.47 2.37 9.03
N ALA A 234 0.77 2.38 7.90
CA ALA A 234 0.67 3.49 6.96
C ALA A 234 -0.73 3.52 6.35
N GLU A 235 -1.28 4.70 6.15
CA GLU A 235 -2.61 4.90 5.58
C GLU A 235 -2.57 5.99 4.51
N ILE A 236 -2.99 5.67 3.31
CA ILE A 236 -3.18 6.58 2.19
C ILE A 236 -4.69 6.66 1.94
N LYS A 237 -5.32 7.75 2.35
CA LYS A 237 -6.76 7.92 2.22
C LYS A 237 -7.09 8.68 0.95
N LEU A 238 -7.86 8.07 0.06
CA LEU A 238 -8.42 8.74 -1.10
C LEU A 238 -9.73 9.44 -0.73
N ASP A 239 -9.94 10.61 -1.32
CA ASP A 239 -11.10 11.44 -1.08
C ASP A 239 -11.96 11.56 -2.35
N ARG A 240 -13.25 11.23 -2.22
CA ARG A 240 -14.19 11.27 -3.33
C ARG A 240 -14.44 12.69 -3.82
N ALA A 241 -14.51 13.67 -2.92
CA ALA A 241 -14.80 15.05 -3.27
C ALA A 241 -13.64 15.70 -4.05
N LEU A 242 -12.38 15.31 -3.75
CA LEU A 242 -11.22 15.71 -4.56
C LEU A 242 -11.31 15.11 -5.97
N SER A 243 -11.66 13.82 -6.10
CA SER A 243 -11.82 13.15 -7.38
C SER A 243 -12.95 13.76 -8.23
N GLU A 244 -14.10 14.06 -7.63
CA GLU A 244 -15.22 14.75 -8.28
C GLU A 244 -14.84 16.16 -8.74
N ALA A 245 -13.99 16.85 -7.97
CA ALA A 245 -13.42 18.15 -8.34
C ALA A 245 -12.25 18.08 -9.34
N ARG A 246 -11.88 16.86 -9.82
CA ARG A 246 -10.76 16.63 -10.73
C ARG A 246 -9.41 17.08 -10.18
N ILE A 247 -9.23 17.05 -8.87
CA ILE A 247 -7.95 17.28 -8.19
C ILE A 247 -7.27 15.93 -8.01
N PHE A 248 -6.16 15.71 -8.70
CA PHE A 248 -5.40 14.45 -8.67
C PHE A 248 -3.93 14.68 -8.28
N PRO A 249 -3.34 13.74 -7.49
CA PRO A 249 -3.99 12.56 -6.92
C PRO A 249 -5.05 12.98 -5.89
N ALA A 250 -6.18 12.23 -5.86
CA ALA A 250 -7.29 12.51 -4.95
C ALA A 250 -6.98 11.99 -3.53
N ILE A 251 -5.81 12.32 -2.99
CA ILE A 251 -5.34 11.91 -1.66
C ILE A 251 -5.75 12.96 -0.62
N ASP A 252 -6.45 12.53 0.43
CA ASP A 252 -6.65 13.34 1.63
C ASP A 252 -5.34 13.43 2.39
N LEU A 253 -4.60 14.49 2.13
CA LEU A 253 -3.26 14.69 2.68
C LEU A 253 -3.26 14.88 4.20
N ALA A 254 -4.36 15.39 4.76
CA ALA A 254 -4.49 15.60 6.20
C ALA A 254 -4.73 14.30 6.97
N LYS A 255 -5.38 13.30 6.32
CA LYS A 255 -5.71 12.02 6.93
C LYS A 255 -4.81 10.87 6.50
N SER A 256 -3.83 11.15 5.64
CA SER A 256 -2.81 10.18 5.21
C SER A 256 -1.54 10.33 6.02
N GLY A 257 -0.84 9.23 6.26
CA GLY A 257 0.42 9.26 7.01
C GLY A 257 0.99 7.88 7.30
N THR A 258 2.22 7.88 7.80
CA THR A 258 2.95 6.67 8.17
C THR A 258 3.39 6.77 9.64
N ARG A 259 3.25 5.68 10.38
CA ARG A 259 3.79 5.59 11.75
C ARG A 259 5.30 5.48 11.69
N HIS A 260 5.99 6.20 12.57
CA HIS A 260 7.45 6.27 12.61
C HIS A 260 8.05 6.75 11.29
N GLU A 261 7.43 7.77 10.67
CA GLU A 261 7.93 8.37 9.43
C GLU A 261 9.32 8.98 9.58
N GLU A 262 9.71 9.34 10.82
CA GLU A 262 11.05 9.82 11.19
C GLU A 262 12.16 8.79 10.93
N LEU A 263 11.83 7.49 10.82
CA LEU A 263 12.79 6.44 10.44
C LEU A 263 13.01 6.36 8.91
N LEU A 264 12.13 7.01 8.13
CA LEU A 264 12.11 6.95 6.66
C LEU A 264 12.46 8.30 6.01
N LEU A 265 12.30 9.39 6.74
CA LEU A 265 12.52 10.75 6.28
C LEU A 265 13.76 11.36 6.94
N SER A 266 14.48 12.18 6.20
CA SER A 266 15.54 13.00 6.76
C SER A 266 14.96 14.08 7.71
N PRO A 267 15.75 14.65 8.63
CA PRO A 267 15.28 15.73 9.50
C PRO A 267 14.70 16.92 8.73
N ALA A 268 15.30 17.27 7.58
CA ALA A 268 14.81 18.36 6.73
C ALA A 268 13.45 18.04 6.08
N GLU A 269 13.24 16.79 5.65
CA GLU A 269 11.96 16.32 5.13
C GLU A 269 10.90 16.29 6.23
N CYS A 270 11.22 15.80 7.44
CA CYS A 270 10.30 15.83 8.58
C CYS A 270 9.82 17.26 8.90
N GLU A 271 10.74 18.24 8.90
CA GLU A 271 10.38 19.65 9.08
C GLU A 271 9.44 20.13 7.97
N GLY A 272 9.77 19.82 6.71
CA GLY A 272 8.95 20.17 5.54
C GLY A 272 7.55 19.54 5.60
N VAL A 273 7.45 18.27 5.94
CA VAL A 273 6.16 17.57 6.12
C VAL A 273 5.34 18.19 7.24
N ALA A 274 5.97 18.54 8.36
CA ALA A 274 5.29 19.25 9.45
C ALA A 274 4.74 20.60 8.99
N MET A 275 5.45 21.34 8.14
CA MET A 275 4.96 22.60 7.56
C MET A 275 3.74 22.35 6.65
N VAL A 276 3.82 21.36 5.75
CA VAL A 276 2.71 20.98 4.85
C VAL A 276 1.47 20.60 5.66
N ARG A 277 1.60 19.77 6.69
CA ARG A 277 0.46 19.35 7.54
C ARG A 277 -0.19 20.53 8.27
N ARG A 278 0.59 21.54 8.66
CA ARG A 278 0.06 22.78 9.26
C ARG A 278 -0.76 23.60 8.26
N MET A 279 -0.30 23.71 7.02
CA MET A 279 -1.06 24.37 5.95
C MET A 279 -2.41 23.69 5.74
N LEU A 280 -2.43 22.34 5.72
CA LEU A 280 -3.61 21.54 5.49
C LEU A 280 -4.60 21.58 6.68
N GLY A 281 -4.14 21.85 7.90
CA GLY A 281 -4.96 21.89 9.12
C GLY A 281 -5.86 23.12 9.25
N GLN A 282 -5.80 24.10 8.35
CA GLN A 282 -6.49 25.41 8.47
C GLN A 282 -7.91 25.45 7.85
N GLY A 283 -8.53 24.33 7.52
CA GLY A 283 -9.97 24.25 7.30
C GLY A 283 -10.46 24.15 5.85
N HIS A 284 -9.68 24.52 4.84
CA HIS A 284 -10.06 24.41 3.42
C HIS A 284 -9.23 23.36 2.71
N THR A 285 -9.42 22.09 3.11
CA THR A 285 -8.58 20.95 2.67
C THR A 285 -8.49 20.83 1.14
N ARG A 286 -9.57 21.13 0.40
CA ARG A 286 -9.57 21.03 -1.06
C ARG A 286 -8.69 22.08 -1.72
N GLU A 287 -8.87 23.35 -1.37
CA GLU A 287 -8.09 24.47 -1.88
C GLU A 287 -6.61 24.33 -1.49
N ALA A 288 -6.34 23.97 -0.23
CA ALA A 288 -4.99 23.75 0.25
C ALA A 288 -4.30 22.59 -0.48
N THR A 289 -5.01 21.50 -0.76
CA THR A 289 -4.48 20.38 -1.56
C THR A 289 -4.17 20.81 -2.98
N ALA A 290 -5.07 21.53 -3.65
CA ALA A 290 -4.86 22.02 -5.01
C ALA A 290 -3.67 23.00 -5.08
N GLN A 291 -3.52 23.88 -4.11
CA GLN A 291 -2.39 24.79 -4.01
C GLN A 291 -1.08 24.04 -3.79
N LEU A 292 -1.04 23.08 -2.86
CA LEU A 292 0.15 22.25 -2.62
C LEU A 292 0.58 21.51 -3.88
N ILE A 293 -0.36 20.92 -4.61
CA ILE A 293 -0.08 20.28 -5.90
C ILE A 293 0.51 21.29 -6.88
N SER A 294 -0.09 22.48 -7.00
CA SER A 294 0.43 23.53 -7.88
C SER A 294 1.83 24.00 -7.52
N MET A 295 2.14 24.08 -6.21
CA MET A 295 3.49 24.40 -5.74
C MET A 295 4.49 23.28 -6.04
N LEU A 296 4.07 22.03 -5.82
CA LEU A 296 4.90 20.85 -6.09
C LEU A 296 5.28 20.75 -7.57
N LEU A 297 4.34 21.04 -8.46
CA LEU A 297 4.56 21.03 -9.91
C LEU A 297 5.52 22.12 -10.42
N LYS A 298 5.84 23.12 -9.60
CA LYS A 298 6.88 24.15 -9.92
C LYS A 298 8.31 23.68 -9.62
N THR A 299 8.47 22.46 -9.13
CA THR A 299 9.76 21.84 -8.82
C THR A 299 9.82 20.45 -9.40
N GLU A 300 11.00 19.98 -9.76
CA GLU A 300 11.18 18.62 -10.31
C GLU A 300 11.29 17.58 -9.22
N LYS A 301 11.94 17.91 -8.10
CA LYS A 301 12.22 16.99 -6.98
C LYS A 301 11.63 17.48 -5.66
N ASN A 302 11.37 16.55 -4.74
CA ASN A 302 10.90 16.87 -3.39
C ASN A 302 11.91 17.65 -2.58
N GLU A 303 13.22 17.41 -2.76
CA GLU A 303 14.27 18.18 -2.13
C GLU A 303 14.18 19.68 -2.49
N ASP A 304 13.98 20.01 -3.76
CA ASP A 304 13.83 21.39 -4.22
C ASP A 304 12.51 22.00 -3.77
N PHE A 305 11.45 21.20 -3.71
CA PHE A 305 10.17 21.62 -3.15
C PHE A 305 10.31 22.05 -1.69
N PHE A 306 10.96 21.28 -0.83
CA PHE A 306 11.14 21.64 0.57
C PHE A 306 12.04 22.86 0.78
N LYS A 307 13.07 23.05 -0.06
CA LYS A 307 13.91 24.27 -0.03
C LYS A 307 13.07 25.51 -0.29
N ARG A 308 12.22 25.49 -1.31
CA ARG A 308 11.34 26.60 -1.70
C ARG A 308 10.12 26.79 -0.80
N LEU A 309 9.67 25.73 -0.14
CA LEU A 309 8.47 25.78 0.69
C LEU A 309 8.55 26.88 1.77
N LYS A 310 9.71 27.03 2.41
CA LYS A 310 9.94 28.07 3.43
C LYS A 310 9.78 29.49 2.86
N GLU A 311 10.25 29.72 1.64
CA GLU A 311 10.15 31.03 0.95
C GLU A 311 8.69 31.33 0.60
N TRP A 312 7.97 30.34 0.06
CA TRP A 312 6.56 30.50 -0.29
C TRP A 312 5.68 30.74 0.92
N LEU A 313 5.94 30.07 2.03
CA LEU A 313 5.21 30.29 3.29
C LEU A 313 5.45 31.70 3.84
N ALA A 314 6.67 32.22 3.77
CA ALA A 314 6.98 33.57 4.19
C ALA A 314 6.29 34.65 3.33
N ILE A 315 6.06 34.39 2.04
CA ILE A 315 5.28 35.27 1.15
C ILE A 315 3.79 35.22 1.54
N TRP A 316 3.26 34.02 1.80
CA TRP A 316 1.87 33.82 2.19
C TRP A 316 1.51 34.54 3.50
N GLU A 317 2.42 34.48 4.50
CA GLU A 317 2.25 35.20 5.76
C GLU A 317 2.19 36.72 5.53
N LYS A 318 2.98 37.24 4.59
CA LYS A 318 2.98 38.69 4.25
C LYS A 318 1.68 39.11 3.54
N GLU A 319 1.03 38.22 2.80
CA GLU A 319 -0.22 38.47 2.10
C GLU A 319 -1.47 38.31 3.00
N GLY A 320 -1.28 38.10 4.31
CA GLY A 320 -2.37 38.06 5.30
C GLY A 320 -2.99 36.67 5.53
N TYR A 321 -2.41 35.63 4.96
CA TYR A 321 -2.76 34.24 5.28
C TYR A 321 -2.00 33.83 6.54
N THR A 322 -2.60 34.01 7.72
CA THR A 322 -1.96 33.77 9.01
C THR A 322 -1.75 32.28 9.25
N ILE A 323 -0.52 31.80 9.10
CA ILE A 323 -0.08 30.57 9.76
C ILE A 323 0.02 30.92 11.25
N ARG A 324 -0.99 30.60 12.06
CA ARG A 324 -0.96 30.85 13.51
C ARG A 324 0.35 30.31 14.08
N SER A 325 1.10 31.21 14.68
CA SER A 325 2.44 31.04 15.19
C SER A 325 2.60 29.77 16.04
N LEU A 326 3.57 28.95 15.64
CA LEU A 326 4.03 27.81 16.39
C LEU A 326 5.11 28.23 17.39
N ARG A 327 4.81 29.19 18.23
CA ARG A 327 5.57 29.45 19.45
C ARG A 327 4.68 29.12 20.63
N SER A 328 4.66 27.85 21.03
CA SER A 328 4.49 27.40 22.43
C SER A 328 4.35 25.87 22.47
N GLY A 329 5.33 25.22 23.04
CA GLY A 329 5.31 23.80 23.35
C GLY A 329 6.70 23.18 23.27
N VAL A 330 7.58 23.57 24.19
CA VAL A 330 8.67 22.73 24.69
C VAL A 330 8.04 21.66 25.56
#